data_4936f52fd92cf159b1b246866e333573
#
_entry.id   4936f52fd92cf159b1b246866e333573
#
_cell.length_a   1.000
_cell.length_b   1.000
_cell.length_c   1.000
_cell.angle_alpha   90.00
_cell.angle_beta   90.00
_cell.angle_gamma   90.00
#
_symmetry.space_group_name_H-M   'P 1'
#
loop_
_entity.id
_entity.type
_entity.pdbx_description
1 polymer ?
#
loop_
_entity_poly.entity_id
_entity_poly.type
_entity_poly.pdbx_seq_one_letter_code
_entity_poly.pdbx_strand_id
1 'polypeptide(L)'
;METQETSRELTLLEEIESDPDVNQSTLATQLGVAVGTVNWHLKRLIEKGYVKATRAERKKLRYIITPEGLALRARLAVDYVETSFSLYRKTRQRVKDYAARLHRAGKDRVHILGEGDVADIARLTCLEQGIQVTTDESAPTLEIKGWKIILQMGDES
;
A
#
# COMPACT_ATOMS: atom_id res chain seq x y z
N MET A 1 -9.45 -4.18 4.22
CA MET A 1 -9.60 -3.54 5.54
C MET A 1 -8.47 -3.89 6.51
N GLU A 2 -8.20 -5.14 6.77
CA GLU A 2 -7.07 -5.55 7.65
C GLU A 2 -5.72 -4.97 7.22
N THR A 3 -5.45 -4.89 5.95
CA THR A 3 -4.17 -4.39 5.42
C THR A 3 -3.95 -2.90 5.71
N GLN A 4 -5.00 -2.08 5.69
CA GLN A 4 -4.89 -0.64 6.01
C GLN A 4 -4.71 -0.39 7.50
N GLU A 5 -5.41 -1.13 8.34
CA GLU A 5 -5.24 -1.04 9.80
C GLU A 5 -3.83 -1.46 10.21
N THR A 6 -3.36 -2.58 9.68
CA THR A 6 -2.01 -3.09 9.91
C THR A 6 -0.94 -2.09 9.47
N SER A 7 -1.11 -1.48 8.31
CA SER A 7 -0.19 -0.46 7.80
C SER A 7 -0.18 0.79 8.68
N ARG A 8 -1.34 1.23 9.17
CA ARG A 8 -1.45 2.37 10.08
C ARG A 8 -0.79 2.09 11.44
N GLU A 9 -1.03 0.91 11.99
CA GLU A 9 -0.40 0.50 13.26
C GLU A 9 1.12 0.43 13.13
N LEU A 10 1.64 -0.13 12.04
CA LEU A 10 3.08 -0.15 11.77
C LEU A 10 3.66 1.26 11.71
N THR A 11 3.04 2.16 10.96
CA THR A 11 3.50 3.55 10.83
C THR A 11 3.46 4.27 12.18
N LEU A 12 2.41 4.10 12.97
CA LEU A 12 2.33 4.67 14.32
C LEU A 12 3.46 4.19 15.22
N LEU A 13 3.75 2.90 15.23
CA LEU A 13 4.84 2.35 16.03
C LEU A 13 6.20 2.87 15.58
N GLU A 14 6.44 2.98 14.27
CA GLU A 14 7.68 3.53 13.73
C GLU A 14 7.87 5.00 14.08
N GLU A 15 6.82 5.81 13.97
CA GLU A 15 6.88 7.24 14.29
C GLU A 15 7.11 7.48 15.79
N ILE A 16 6.46 6.72 16.65
CA ILE A 16 6.65 6.79 18.09
C ILE A 16 8.07 6.38 18.48
N GLU A 17 8.62 5.36 17.85
CA GLU A 17 10.00 4.92 18.08
C GLU A 17 11.00 6.01 17.67
N SER A 18 10.76 6.68 16.54
CA SER A 18 11.63 7.74 16.03
C SER A 18 11.54 9.02 16.86
N ASP A 19 10.34 9.38 17.33
CA ASP A 19 10.09 10.58 18.12
C ASP A 19 9.02 10.33 19.20
N PRO A 20 9.45 10.06 20.44
CA PRO A 20 8.52 9.86 21.55
C PRO A 20 7.66 11.10 21.89
N ASP A 21 8.09 12.27 21.48
CA ASP A 21 7.38 13.52 21.72
C ASP A 21 6.40 13.90 20.59
N VAL A 22 6.26 13.05 19.57
CA VAL A 22 5.30 13.24 18.50
C VAL A 22 3.87 13.37 19.04
N ASN A 23 3.12 14.33 18.52
CA ASN A 23 1.73 14.53 18.93
C ASN A 23 0.75 13.87 17.97
N GLN A 24 -0.50 13.70 18.43
CA GLN A 24 -1.55 13.05 17.62
C GLN A 24 -1.85 13.81 16.32
N SER A 25 -1.76 15.14 16.33
CA SER A 25 -1.98 15.96 15.14
C SER A 25 -0.93 15.71 14.06
N THR A 26 0.35 15.60 14.44
CA THR A 26 1.44 15.26 13.51
C THR A 26 1.26 13.85 12.96
N LEU A 27 0.93 12.88 13.80
CA LEU A 27 0.66 11.51 13.39
C LEU A 27 -0.52 11.43 12.41
N ALA A 28 -1.57 12.18 12.65
CA ALA A 28 -2.73 12.26 11.77
C ALA A 28 -2.36 12.80 10.38
N THR A 29 -1.53 13.84 10.33
CA THR A 29 -1.02 14.39 9.07
C THR A 29 -0.17 13.38 8.31
N GLN A 30 0.74 12.71 8.97
CA GLN A 30 1.61 11.70 8.36
C GLN A 30 0.84 10.49 7.83
N LEU A 31 -0.21 10.07 8.54
CA LEU A 31 -1.06 8.94 8.14
C LEU A 31 -2.15 9.32 7.15
N GLY A 32 -2.40 10.61 6.94
CA GLY A 32 -3.49 11.08 6.09
C GLY A 32 -4.88 10.74 6.65
N VAL A 33 -5.04 10.75 7.97
CA VAL A 33 -6.29 10.41 8.66
C VAL A 33 -6.68 11.49 9.68
N ALA A 34 -7.89 11.40 10.19
CA ALA A 34 -8.35 12.31 11.25
C ALA A 34 -7.65 12.03 12.58
N VAL A 35 -7.49 13.05 13.42
CA VAL A 35 -6.90 12.92 14.76
C VAL A 35 -7.65 11.89 15.62
N GLY A 36 -8.98 11.82 15.51
CA GLY A 36 -9.78 10.81 16.21
C GLY A 36 -9.43 9.38 15.82
N THR A 37 -9.05 9.13 14.57
CA THR A 37 -8.58 7.82 14.11
C THR A 37 -7.25 7.45 14.76
N VAL A 38 -6.31 8.40 14.84
CA VAL A 38 -5.03 8.21 15.53
C VAL A 38 -5.27 7.90 17.01
N ASN A 39 -6.12 8.66 17.66
CA ASN A 39 -6.47 8.45 19.07
C ASN A 39 -7.06 7.06 19.32
N TRP A 40 -7.91 6.59 18.44
CA TRP A 40 -8.50 5.25 18.51
C TRP A 40 -7.43 4.15 18.41
N HIS A 41 -6.52 4.23 17.43
CA HIS A 41 -5.42 3.29 17.31
C HIS A 41 -4.47 3.32 18.50
N LEU A 42 -4.12 4.52 18.99
CA LEU A 42 -3.25 4.66 20.16
C LEU A 42 -3.87 4.05 21.41
N LYS A 43 -5.16 4.27 21.65
CA LYS A 43 -5.88 3.64 22.79
C LYS A 43 -5.82 2.12 22.71
N ARG A 44 -6.02 1.53 21.55
CA ARG A 44 -5.91 0.07 21.36
C ARG A 44 -4.49 -0.42 21.63
N LEU A 45 -3.49 0.25 21.14
CA LEU A 45 -2.08 -0.12 21.36
C LEU A 45 -1.70 -0.02 22.84
N ILE A 46 -2.21 0.98 23.54
CA ILE A 46 -1.99 1.15 24.99
C ILE A 46 -2.70 0.05 25.78
N GLU A 47 -3.96 -0.23 25.46
CA GLU A 47 -4.75 -1.28 26.14
C GLU A 47 -4.11 -2.66 25.98
N LYS A 48 -3.53 -2.94 24.83
CA LYS A 48 -2.83 -4.20 24.54
C LYS A 48 -1.39 -4.26 25.07
N GLY A 49 -0.88 -3.19 25.67
CA GLY A 49 0.44 -3.14 26.26
C GLY A 49 1.60 -2.93 25.26
N TYR A 50 1.31 -2.51 24.04
CA TYR A 50 2.34 -2.24 23.01
C TYR A 50 2.93 -0.84 23.11
N VAL A 51 2.18 0.10 23.66
CA VAL A 51 2.57 1.48 23.88
C VAL A 51 2.21 1.89 25.29
N LYS A 52 3.05 2.70 25.93
CA LYS A 52 2.76 3.40 27.17
C LYS A 52 2.63 4.89 26.91
N ALA A 53 1.61 5.52 27.49
CA ALA A 53 1.49 6.96 27.53
C ALA A 53 1.93 7.47 28.91
N THR A 54 2.89 8.38 28.92
CA THR A 54 3.34 9.08 30.15
C THR A 54 3.07 10.56 30.02
N ARG A 55 2.81 11.23 31.16
CA ARG A 55 2.72 12.69 31.17
C ARG A 55 4.12 13.27 31.26
N ALA A 56 4.55 13.96 30.21
CA ALA A 56 5.67 14.87 30.27
C ALA A 56 5.20 16.23 30.83
N GLU A 57 6.13 17.14 31.05
CA GLU A 57 5.83 18.47 31.60
C GLU A 57 4.65 19.16 30.90
N ARG A 58 3.79 19.85 31.68
CA ARG A 58 2.69 20.70 31.18
C ARG A 58 1.64 20.03 30.28
N LYS A 59 1.10 18.89 30.68
CA LYS A 59 -0.01 18.19 30.00
C LYS A 59 0.34 17.58 28.62
N LYS A 60 1.59 17.52 28.24
CA LYS A 60 1.99 16.76 27.04
C LYS A 60 2.03 15.27 27.34
N LEU A 61 1.39 14.49 26.49
CA LEU A 61 1.52 13.04 26.50
C LEU A 61 2.78 12.64 25.72
N ARG A 62 3.57 11.78 26.32
CA ARG A 62 4.70 11.14 25.69
C ARG A 62 4.39 9.67 25.48
N TYR A 63 4.61 9.17 24.28
CA TYR A 63 4.39 7.78 23.94
C TYR A 63 5.71 7.01 23.94
N ILE A 64 5.69 5.85 24.56
CA ILE A 64 6.86 4.96 24.63
C ILE A 64 6.45 3.59 24.16
N ILE A 65 7.24 3.03 23.24
CA ILE A 65 7.06 1.65 22.77
C ILE A 65 7.59 0.70 23.84
N THR A 66 6.78 -0.28 24.21
CA THR A 66 7.17 -1.37 25.09
C THR A 66 8.00 -2.42 24.32
N PRO A 67 8.72 -3.33 25.01
CA PRO A 67 9.37 -4.47 24.34
C PRO A 67 8.38 -5.30 23.49
N GLU A 68 7.16 -5.50 23.96
CA GLU A 68 6.08 -6.16 23.22
C GLU A 68 5.67 -5.36 21.98
N GLY A 69 5.67 -4.03 22.09
CA GLY A 69 5.42 -3.12 20.96
C GLY A 69 6.51 -3.20 19.90
N LEU A 70 7.77 -3.32 20.28
CA LEU A 70 8.89 -3.53 19.34
C LEU A 70 8.75 -4.87 18.61
N ALA A 71 8.37 -5.94 19.32
CA ALA A 71 8.12 -7.23 18.71
C ALA A 71 6.95 -7.18 17.73
N LEU A 72 5.86 -6.46 18.07
CA LEU A 72 4.75 -6.23 17.16
C LEU A 72 5.19 -5.47 15.92
N ARG A 73 5.95 -4.39 16.07
CA ARG A 73 6.47 -3.61 14.95
C ARG A 73 7.27 -4.48 13.97
N ALA A 74 8.17 -5.30 14.48
CA ALA A 74 8.96 -6.21 13.66
C ALA A 74 8.08 -7.20 12.88
N ARG A 75 7.09 -7.79 13.53
CA ARG A 75 6.14 -8.70 12.88
C ARG A 75 5.30 -8.01 11.81
N LEU A 76 4.79 -6.82 12.09
CA LEU A 76 4.00 -6.04 11.12
C LEU A 76 4.84 -5.63 9.91
N ALA A 77 6.11 -5.29 10.11
CA ALA A 77 7.03 -4.97 9.02
C ALA A 77 7.26 -6.18 8.10
N VAL A 78 7.46 -7.37 8.66
CA VAL A 78 7.60 -8.61 7.88
C VAL A 78 6.31 -8.91 7.11
N ASP A 79 5.16 -8.82 7.76
CA ASP A 79 3.86 -9.05 7.14
C ASP A 79 3.61 -8.07 5.99
N TYR A 80 3.99 -6.80 6.17
CA TYR A 80 3.89 -5.79 5.12
C TYR A 80 4.74 -6.15 3.89
N VAL A 81 5.99 -6.57 4.10
CA VAL A 81 6.89 -6.98 3.01
C VAL A 81 6.34 -8.20 2.28
N GLU A 82 5.90 -9.22 3.02
CA GLU A 82 5.32 -10.44 2.44
C GLU A 82 4.06 -10.14 1.62
N THR A 83 3.17 -9.29 2.14
CA THR A 83 1.97 -8.86 1.43
C THR A 83 2.32 -8.09 0.17
N SER A 84 3.31 -7.20 0.22
CA SER A 84 3.78 -6.43 -0.94
C SER A 84 4.36 -7.33 -2.02
N PHE A 85 5.17 -8.32 -1.65
CA PHE A 85 5.69 -9.29 -2.61
C PHE A 85 4.60 -10.19 -3.21
N SER A 86 3.62 -10.59 -2.42
CA SER A 86 2.48 -11.35 -2.91
C SER A 86 1.67 -10.55 -3.94
N LEU A 87 1.41 -9.28 -3.65
CA LEU A 87 0.74 -8.38 -4.58
C LEU A 87 1.53 -8.23 -5.89
N TYR A 88 2.84 -8.01 -5.79
CA TYR A 88 3.73 -7.90 -6.94
C TYR A 88 3.65 -9.15 -7.83
N ARG A 89 3.80 -10.34 -7.24
CA ARG A 89 3.75 -11.60 -7.99
C ARG A 89 2.41 -11.83 -8.67
N LYS A 90 1.31 -11.60 -7.97
CA LYS A 90 -0.06 -11.76 -8.52
C LYS A 90 -0.33 -10.78 -9.66
N THR A 91 0.03 -9.52 -9.47
CA THR A 91 -0.13 -8.49 -10.50
C THR A 91 0.71 -8.81 -11.72
N ARG A 92 1.97 -9.15 -11.53
CA ARG A 92 2.90 -9.51 -12.59
C ARG A 92 2.38 -10.72 -13.39
N GLN A 93 1.92 -11.77 -12.72
CA GLN A 93 1.38 -12.96 -13.38
C GLN A 93 0.14 -12.63 -14.21
N ARG A 94 -0.76 -11.82 -13.68
CA ARG A 94 -1.96 -11.41 -14.43
C ARG A 94 -1.62 -10.62 -15.68
N VAL A 95 -0.68 -9.69 -15.59
CA VAL A 95 -0.24 -8.90 -16.74
C VAL A 95 0.48 -9.78 -17.77
N LYS A 96 1.26 -10.76 -17.35
CA LYS A 96 1.85 -11.75 -18.24
C LYS A 96 0.80 -12.54 -19.02
N ASP A 97 -0.27 -12.97 -18.35
CA ASP A 97 -1.37 -13.69 -18.99
C ASP A 97 -2.07 -12.81 -20.01
N TYR A 98 -2.30 -11.54 -19.69
CA TYR A 98 -2.86 -10.58 -20.64
C TYR A 98 -1.92 -10.29 -21.80
N ALA A 99 -0.62 -10.17 -21.58
CA ALA A 99 0.37 -9.99 -22.64
C ALA A 99 0.36 -11.17 -23.60
N ALA A 100 0.24 -12.41 -23.10
CA ALA A 100 0.11 -13.59 -23.94
C ALA A 100 -1.16 -13.54 -24.78
N ARG A 101 -2.28 -13.08 -24.25
CA ARG A 101 -3.52 -12.88 -25.01
C ARG A 101 -3.36 -11.82 -26.10
N LEU A 102 -2.71 -10.70 -25.79
CA LEU A 102 -2.42 -9.63 -26.75
C LEU A 102 -1.54 -10.14 -27.90
N HIS A 103 -0.47 -10.88 -27.60
CA HIS A 103 0.39 -11.47 -28.63
C HIS A 103 -0.34 -12.44 -29.53
N ARG A 104 -1.20 -13.28 -28.98
CA ARG A 104 -2.05 -14.21 -29.78
C ARG A 104 -3.02 -13.47 -30.69
N ALA A 105 -3.48 -12.29 -30.28
CA ALA A 105 -4.34 -11.43 -31.08
C ALA A 105 -3.57 -10.53 -32.07
N GLY A 106 -2.24 -10.67 -32.13
CA GLY A 106 -1.39 -9.82 -32.97
C GLY A 106 -1.29 -8.37 -32.50
N LYS A 107 -1.54 -8.12 -31.22
CA LYS A 107 -1.47 -6.79 -30.60
C LYS A 107 -0.17 -6.65 -29.83
N ASP A 108 0.54 -5.55 -30.00
CA ASP A 108 1.80 -5.24 -29.34
C ASP A 108 1.77 -3.95 -28.50
N ARG A 109 0.60 -3.35 -28.38
CA ARG A 109 0.38 -2.10 -27.64
C ARG A 109 -0.76 -2.23 -26.66
N VAL A 110 -0.65 -1.49 -25.57
CA VAL A 110 -1.70 -1.40 -24.56
C VAL A 110 -1.73 0.00 -23.95
N HIS A 111 -2.92 0.47 -23.67
CA HIS A 111 -3.14 1.66 -22.88
C HIS A 111 -3.38 1.24 -21.43
N ILE A 112 -2.70 1.87 -20.47
CA ILE A 112 -2.91 1.61 -19.05
C ILE A 112 -3.72 2.75 -18.45
N LEU A 113 -4.93 2.43 -18.02
CA LEU A 113 -5.85 3.37 -17.38
C LEU A 113 -5.82 3.16 -15.87
N GLY A 114 -5.22 4.11 -15.17
CA GLY A 114 -5.06 4.11 -13.72
C GLY A 114 -3.66 4.49 -13.28
N GLU A 115 -3.50 4.71 -12.00
CA GLU A 115 -2.25 5.15 -11.37
C GLU A 115 -1.97 4.32 -10.11
N GLY A 116 -0.75 4.46 -9.58
CA GLY A 116 -0.31 3.81 -8.36
C GLY A 116 0.54 2.56 -8.60
N ASP A 117 0.83 1.84 -7.53
CA ASP A 117 1.79 0.72 -7.53
C ASP A 117 1.38 -0.39 -8.52
N VAL A 118 0.11 -0.75 -8.57
CA VAL A 118 -0.39 -1.78 -9.49
C VAL A 118 -0.19 -1.35 -10.95
N ALA A 119 -0.45 -0.09 -11.28
CA ALA A 119 -0.23 0.46 -12.61
C ALA A 119 1.27 0.46 -12.97
N ASP A 120 2.14 0.79 -12.03
CA ASP A 120 3.59 0.78 -12.25
C ASP A 120 4.11 -0.64 -12.49
N ILE A 121 3.67 -1.62 -11.73
CA ILE A 121 3.99 -3.04 -11.94
C ILE A 121 3.50 -3.48 -13.32
N ALA A 122 2.30 -3.07 -13.70
CA ALA A 122 1.73 -3.39 -15.03
C ALA A 122 2.57 -2.81 -16.17
N ARG A 123 3.01 -1.56 -16.05
CA ARG A 123 3.89 -0.92 -17.05
C ARG A 123 5.21 -1.67 -17.21
N LEU A 124 5.88 -1.96 -16.10
CA LEU A 124 7.15 -2.68 -16.10
C LEU A 124 7.00 -4.09 -16.69
N THR A 125 5.95 -4.79 -16.32
CA THR A 125 5.69 -6.15 -16.82
C THR A 125 5.38 -6.14 -18.33
N CYS A 126 4.60 -5.18 -18.80
CA CYS A 126 4.34 -5.00 -20.23
C CYS A 126 5.64 -4.80 -21.01
N LEU A 127 6.53 -3.95 -20.52
CA LEU A 127 7.85 -3.72 -21.14
C LEU A 127 8.68 -5.02 -21.21
N GLU A 128 8.71 -5.80 -20.13
CA GLU A 128 9.41 -7.09 -20.10
C GLU A 128 8.83 -8.09 -21.11
N GLN A 129 7.53 -8.05 -21.33
CA GLN A 129 6.81 -8.95 -22.23
C GLN A 129 6.77 -8.46 -23.69
N GLY A 130 7.43 -7.36 -24.00
CA GLY A 130 7.44 -6.80 -25.36
C GLY A 130 6.16 -6.10 -25.78
N ILE A 131 5.35 -5.68 -24.83
CA ILE A 131 4.14 -4.87 -25.06
C ILE A 131 4.47 -3.41 -24.83
N GLN A 132 4.21 -2.56 -25.81
CA GLN A 132 4.40 -1.11 -25.69
C GLN A 132 3.23 -0.47 -24.94
N VAL A 133 3.55 0.35 -23.95
CA VAL A 133 2.56 1.18 -23.28
C VAL A 133 2.35 2.46 -24.10
N THR A 134 1.11 2.72 -24.48
CA THR A 134 0.72 3.87 -25.32
C THR A 134 -0.32 4.73 -24.63
N THR A 135 -0.41 5.98 -25.03
CA THR A 135 -1.50 6.89 -24.66
C THR A 135 -2.70 6.82 -25.61
N ASP A 136 -2.61 6.01 -26.65
CA ASP A 136 -3.68 5.83 -27.63
C ASP A 136 -4.84 5.04 -27.02
N GLU A 137 -5.96 5.71 -26.81
CA GLU A 137 -7.17 5.12 -26.22
C GLU A 137 -7.86 4.09 -27.13
N SER A 138 -7.49 4.05 -28.42
CA SER A 138 -8.01 3.04 -29.35
C SER A 138 -7.31 1.68 -29.21
N ALA A 139 -6.14 1.64 -28.56
CA ALA A 139 -5.44 0.41 -28.25
C ALA A 139 -6.18 -0.41 -27.17
N PRO A 140 -5.94 -1.72 -27.08
CA PRO A 140 -6.41 -2.49 -25.93
C PRO A 140 -6.04 -1.81 -24.62
N THR A 141 -6.92 -1.84 -23.65
CA THR A 141 -6.74 -1.11 -22.37
C THR A 141 -6.64 -2.07 -21.19
N LEU A 142 -5.63 -1.87 -20.35
CA LEU A 142 -5.57 -2.43 -19.00
C LEU A 142 -6.14 -1.41 -18.03
N GLU A 143 -7.33 -1.67 -17.53
CA GLU A 143 -7.99 -0.82 -16.54
C GLU A 143 -7.62 -1.27 -15.14
N ILE A 144 -7.04 -0.36 -14.36
CA ILE A 144 -6.64 -0.60 -12.98
C ILE A 144 -7.77 -0.14 -12.06
N LYS A 145 -8.36 -1.07 -11.33
CA LYS A 145 -9.38 -0.80 -10.30
C LYS A 145 -8.92 -1.33 -8.95
N GLY A 146 -8.21 -0.50 -8.18
CA GLY A 146 -7.58 -0.93 -6.93
C GLY A 146 -6.56 -2.04 -7.20
N TRP A 147 -6.88 -3.26 -6.78
CA TRP A 147 -6.03 -4.46 -6.94
C TRP A 147 -6.34 -5.25 -8.19
N LYS A 148 -7.42 -4.90 -8.88
CA LYS A 148 -7.89 -5.61 -10.06
C LYS A 148 -7.36 -4.95 -11.32
N ILE A 149 -7.00 -5.79 -12.28
CA ILE A 149 -6.64 -5.37 -13.62
C ILE A 149 -7.58 -6.06 -14.58
N ILE A 150 -8.22 -5.29 -15.45
CA ILE A 150 -9.17 -5.78 -16.43
C ILE A 150 -8.64 -5.42 -17.81
N LEU A 151 -8.50 -6.43 -18.67
CA LEU A 151 -8.14 -6.24 -20.07
C LEU A 151 -9.40 -6.01 -20.90
N GLN A 152 -9.43 -4.88 -21.60
CA GLN A 152 -10.44 -4.56 -22.62
C GLN A 152 -9.74 -4.55 -23.98
N MET A 153 -10.15 -5.43 -24.90
CA MET A 153 -9.45 -5.62 -26.17
C MET A 153 -9.64 -4.47 -27.18
N GLY A 154 -10.52 -3.52 -26.90
CA GLY A 154 -10.90 -2.48 -27.84
C GLY A 154 -11.88 -3.01 -28.89
N ASP A 155 -12.57 -2.10 -29.57
CA ASP A 155 -13.46 -2.46 -30.66
C ASP A 155 -12.64 -2.96 -31.85
N GLU A 156 -12.92 -4.16 -32.30
CA GLU A 156 -12.49 -4.60 -33.63
C GLU A 156 -13.31 -3.80 -34.66
N SER A 157 -12.66 -2.80 -35.27
CA SER A 157 -13.20 -2.11 -36.45
C SER A 157 -12.87 -2.91 -37.68
#